data_a0df26cb1610961ee474214a703a44e4
#
_entry.id   a0df26cb1610961ee474214a703a44e4
#
_cell.length_a   1.000
_cell.length_b   1.000
_cell.length_c   1.000
_cell.angle_alpha   90.00
_cell.angle_beta   90.00
_cell.angle_gamma   90.00
#
_symmetry.space_group_name_H-M   'P 1'
#
loop_
_entity.id
_entity.type
_entity.pdbx_description
1 polymer ?
#
loop_
_entity_poly.entity_id
_entity_poly.type
_entity_poly.pdbx_seq_one_letter_code
_entity_poly.pdbx_strand_id
1 'polypeptide(L)'
;MKLLKCAKNLLQKFGVLKSPKSITSSLAKVNLLIIRDMFKESTIGELFLNGERMCDTLELPYKDNQRNISCIPAGEYKVRLRLPRESATRDYMHLLVKDVKDRDYILFHIGNSAKDTRGC
;
A
#
# COMPACT_ATOMS: atom_id res chain seq x y z
N MET A 1 -5.79 -0.44 -0.18
CA MET A 1 -5.19 -0.16 -1.52
C MET A 1 -4.74 -1.46 -2.14
N LYS A 2 -5.12 -1.68 -3.35
CA LYS A 2 -4.77 -2.89 -4.08
C LYS A 2 -3.65 -2.67 -5.06
N LEU A 3 -2.75 -3.63 -5.13
CA LEU A 3 -1.68 -3.68 -6.11
C LEU A 3 -2.10 -4.66 -7.23
N LEU A 4 -2.33 -4.13 -8.41
CA LEU A 4 -2.67 -4.94 -9.59
C LEU A 4 -1.38 -5.44 -10.25
N LYS A 5 -1.28 -6.76 -10.45
CA LYS A 5 -0.23 -7.46 -11.22
C LYS A 5 1.24 -7.37 -10.74
N CYS A 6 1.56 -6.59 -9.72
CA CYS A 6 2.96 -6.28 -9.35
C CYS A 6 3.38 -6.71 -7.94
N ALA A 7 2.48 -7.27 -7.17
CA ALA A 7 2.71 -7.54 -5.76
C ALA A 7 3.95 -8.42 -5.50
N LYS A 8 4.21 -9.40 -6.36
CA LYS A 8 5.38 -10.27 -6.23
C LYS A 8 6.70 -9.49 -6.36
N ASN A 9 6.79 -8.59 -7.35
CA ASN A 9 8.01 -7.82 -7.60
C ASN A 9 8.24 -6.77 -6.52
N LEU A 10 7.19 -6.11 -6.04
CA LEU A 10 7.28 -5.13 -4.96
C LEU A 10 7.76 -5.80 -3.65
N LEU A 11 7.17 -6.94 -3.30
CA LEU A 11 7.54 -7.70 -2.11
C LEU A 11 8.96 -8.28 -2.20
N GLN A 12 9.40 -8.72 -3.38
CA GLN A 12 10.78 -9.15 -3.61
C GLN A 12 11.77 -8.00 -3.44
N LYS A 13 11.49 -6.82 -3.96
CA LYS A 13 12.34 -5.63 -3.76
C LYS A 13 12.42 -5.21 -2.29
N PHE A 14 11.32 -5.26 -1.54
CA PHE A 14 11.34 -5.05 -0.10
C PHE A 14 12.08 -6.17 0.65
N GLY A 15 12.04 -7.41 0.18
CA GLY A 15 12.78 -8.54 0.74
C GLY A 15 14.29 -8.43 0.55
N VAL A 16 14.74 -7.91 -0.60
CA VAL A 16 16.17 -7.65 -0.90
C VAL A 16 16.74 -6.53 -0.02
N LEU A 17 15.95 -5.56 0.40
CA LEU A 17 16.33 -4.52 1.36
C LEU A 17 16.57 -5.05 2.78
N LYS A 18 16.26 -6.31 3.05
CA LYS A 18 16.52 -7.02 4.32
C LYS A 18 17.80 -7.85 4.33
N SER A 19 18.82 -7.48 3.58
CA SER A 19 20.13 -8.10 3.75
C SER A 19 20.67 -7.79 5.15
N PRO A 20 20.91 -8.81 6.02
CA PRO A 20 21.31 -8.59 7.41
C PRO A 20 22.73 -8.04 7.58
N LYS A 21 23.44 -7.79 6.51
CA LYS A 21 24.86 -7.38 6.54
C LYS A 21 25.13 -5.89 6.51
N SER A 22 24.12 -5.03 6.48
CA SER A 22 24.32 -3.58 6.51
C SER A 22 23.50 -2.93 7.61
N ILE A 23 23.85 -3.24 8.86
CA ILE A 23 23.30 -2.56 10.05
C ILE A 23 23.99 -1.22 10.28
N THR A 24 24.96 -0.86 9.50
CA THR A 24 25.59 0.44 9.61
C THR A 24 24.91 1.43 8.70
N SER A 25 24.02 2.20 9.32
CA SER A 25 23.72 3.58 8.99
C SER A 25 23.08 3.87 7.64
N SER A 26 22.27 4.84 7.71
CA SER A 26 21.33 5.33 6.73
C SER A 26 20.31 4.26 6.37
N LEU A 27 19.29 4.20 7.18
CA LEU A 27 17.97 3.77 6.75
C LEU A 27 17.68 4.52 5.46
N ALA A 28 18.01 3.88 4.33
CA ALA A 28 17.71 4.45 3.03
C ALA A 28 16.22 4.74 3.05
N LYS A 29 15.86 6.00 2.97
CA LYS A 29 14.47 6.44 3.02
C LYS A 29 13.78 5.85 1.80
N VAL A 30 12.92 4.88 2.01
CA VAL A 30 12.11 4.30 0.94
C VAL A 30 10.93 5.23 0.72
N ASN A 31 10.84 5.80 -0.46
CA ASN A 31 9.74 6.66 -0.87
C ASN A 31 8.78 5.88 -1.76
N LEU A 32 7.53 5.80 -1.34
CA LEU A 32 6.42 5.33 -2.15
C LEU A 32 5.60 6.54 -2.60
N LEU A 33 5.39 6.67 -3.88
CA LEU A 33 4.52 7.68 -4.48
C LEU A 33 3.38 6.98 -5.20
N ILE A 34 2.16 7.42 -4.95
CA ILE A 34 0.99 6.99 -5.72
C ILE A 34 0.37 8.21 -6.36
N ILE A 35 0.29 8.18 -7.67
CA ILE A 35 -0.45 9.17 -8.46
C ILE A 35 -1.81 8.55 -8.75
N ARG A 36 -2.90 9.25 -8.37
CA ARG A 36 -4.26 8.70 -8.39
C ARG A 36 -5.19 9.54 -9.24
N ASP A 37 -6.03 8.85 -10.02
CA ASP A 37 -7.20 9.40 -10.69
C ASP A 37 -8.46 8.92 -10.00
N MET A 38 -9.30 9.85 -9.57
CA MET A 38 -10.52 9.55 -8.82
C MET A 38 -11.72 9.52 -9.77
N PHE A 39 -12.39 8.38 -9.82
CA PHE A 39 -13.61 8.17 -10.59
C PHE A 39 -14.80 7.94 -9.65
N LYS A 40 -16.00 7.98 -10.20
CA LYS A 40 -17.24 7.77 -9.44
C LYS A 40 -17.30 6.43 -8.71
N GLU A 41 -16.78 5.37 -9.34
CA GLU A 41 -16.89 4.00 -8.85
C GLU A 41 -15.57 3.45 -8.27
N SER A 42 -14.46 4.13 -8.50
CA SER A 42 -13.14 3.66 -8.05
C SER A 42 -12.11 4.79 -8.08
N THR A 43 -10.99 4.55 -7.43
CA THR A 43 -9.77 5.35 -7.58
C THR A 43 -8.70 4.45 -8.16
N ILE A 44 -8.15 4.83 -9.30
CA ILE A 44 -7.09 4.10 -10.00
C ILE A 44 -5.81 4.90 -9.88
N GLY A 45 -4.69 4.24 -9.68
CA GLY A 45 -3.42 4.94 -9.56
C GLY A 45 -2.25 4.13 -10.07
N GLU A 46 -1.11 4.78 -10.06
CA GLU A 46 0.19 4.19 -10.35
C GLU A 46 1.10 4.33 -9.13
N LEU A 47 1.73 3.23 -8.74
CA LEU A 47 2.67 3.20 -7.63
C LEU A 47 4.10 3.27 -8.15
N PHE A 48 4.87 4.18 -7.56
CA PHE A 48 6.29 4.35 -7.79
C PHE A 48 7.08 4.07 -6.51
N LEU A 49 8.16 3.32 -6.61
CA LEU A 49 9.12 3.07 -5.54
C LEU A 49 10.44 3.77 -5.89
N ASN A 50 10.84 4.75 -5.08
CA ASN A 50 12.04 5.55 -5.32
C ASN A 50 12.13 6.11 -6.76
N GLY A 51 11.00 6.52 -7.34
CA GLY A 51 10.88 7.07 -8.68
C GLY A 51 10.69 6.03 -9.80
N GLU A 52 10.79 4.74 -9.51
CA GLU A 52 10.55 3.67 -10.49
C GLU A 52 9.10 3.20 -10.42
N ARG A 53 8.41 3.18 -11.58
CA ARG A 53 7.05 2.66 -11.67
C ARG A 53 7.01 1.17 -11.36
N MET A 54 6.15 0.79 -10.44
CA MET A 54 6.02 -0.61 -9.99
C MET A 54 4.76 -1.29 -10.50
N CYS A 55 3.61 -0.65 -10.35
CA CYS A 55 2.32 -1.26 -10.67
C CYS A 55 1.16 -0.27 -10.65
N ASP A 56 0.03 -0.74 -11.14
CA ASP A 56 -1.24 -0.06 -10.95
C ASP A 56 -1.81 -0.33 -9.58
N THR A 57 -2.55 0.62 -9.05
CA THR A 57 -3.30 0.50 -7.80
C THR A 57 -4.79 0.67 -8.05
N LEU A 58 -5.58 0.03 -7.21
CA LEU A 58 -7.04 0.16 -7.23
C LEU A 58 -7.53 0.36 -5.80
N GLU A 59 -8.31 1.40 -5.62
CA GLU A 59 -8.95 1.72 -4.35
C GLU A 59 -10.46 1.93 -4.55
N LEU A 60 -11.19 1.97 -3.45
CA LEU A 60 -12.57 2.46 -3.46
C LEU A 60 -12.63 3.91 -3.95
N PRO A 61 -13.79 4.39 -4.42
CA PRO A 61 -13.96 5.80 -4.75
C PRO A 61 -13.73 6.67 -3.51
N TYR A 62 -13.37 7.93 -3.72
CA TYR A 62 -13.26 8.85 -2.58
C TYR A 62 -14.65 9.28 -2.10
N LYS A 63 -14.93 9.05 -0.82
CA LYS A 63 -16.17 9.42 -0.12
C LYS A 63 -15.85 9.99 1.26
N ASP A 64 -15.15 11.12 1.27
CA ASP A 64 -14.82 11.87 2.48
C ASP A 64 -14.18 11.02 3.60
N ASN A 65 -13.28 10.12 3.22
CA ASN A 65 -12.57 9.23 4.16
C ASN A 65 -13.47 8.32 5.00
N GLN A 66 -14.71 8.08 4.60
CA GLN A 66 -15.63 7.23 5.35
C GLN A 66 -15.15 5.78 5.41
N ARG A 67 -15.25 5.16 6.58
CA ARG A 67 -14.84 3.76 6.78
C ARG A 67 -15.61 2.82 5.86
N ASN A 68 -14.90 1.82 5.34
CA ASN A 68 -15.40 0.73 4.50
C ASN A 68 -15.91 1.09 3.11
N ILE A 69 -16.05 2.37 2.78
CA ILE A 69 -16.62 2.81 1.49
C ILE A 69 -15.77 3.83 0.75
N SER A 70 -14.73 4.37 1.37
CA SER A 70 -13.85 5.39 0.78
C SER A 70 -12.40 4.94 0.74
N CYS A 71 -11.65 5.38 -0.27
CA CYS A 71 -10.21 5.43 -0.18
C CYS A 71 -9.77 6.53 0.81
N ILE A 72 -8.50 6.53 1.20
CA ILE A 72 -7.95 7.55 2.09
C ILE A 72 -7.71 8.87 1.35
N PRO A 73 -7.70 10.02 2.04
CA PRO A 73 -7.36 11.30 1.43
C PRO A 73 -5.96 11.31 0.82
N ALA A 74 -5.72 12.22 -0.10
CA ALA A 74 -4.36 12.52 -0.55
C ALA A 74 -3.57 13.15 0.61
N GLY A 75 -2.29 12.76 0.73
CA GLY A 75 -1.43 13.24 1.80
C GLY A 75 -0.15 12.42 1.92
N GLU A 76 0.65 12.77 2.89
CA GLU A 76 1.86 12.03 3.24
C GLU A 76 1.59 11.14 4.45
N TYR A 77 1.95 9.88 4.34
CA TYR A 77 1.71 8.88 5.35
C TYR A 77 2.97 8.06 5.64
N LYS A 78 3.12 7.66 6.89
CA LYS A 78 4.12 6.67 7.27
C LYS A 78 3.66 5.28 6.87
N VAL A 79 4.58 4.48 6.36
CA VAL A 79 4.32 3.10 5.95
C VAL A 79 5.21 2.16 6.73
N ARG A 80 4.66 1.05 7.20
CA ARG A 80 5.38 -0.01 7.90
C ARG A 80 5.17 -1.34 7.20
N LEU A 81 6.25 -2.11 7.10
CA LEU A 81 6.15 -3.51 6.69
C LEU A 81 5.47 -4.32 7.81
N ARG A 82 4.49 -5.12 7.43
CA ARG A 82 3.78 -6.04 8.30
C ARG A 82 4.07 -7.47 7.91
N LEU A 83 4.46 -8.28 8.87
CA LEU A 83 4.81 -9.68 8.66
C LEU A 83 3.56 -10.58 8.64
N PRO A 84 3.61 -11.78 8.02
CA PRO A 84 2.49 -12.71 8.01
C PRO A 84 1.96 -13.03 9.40
N ARG A 85 2.84 -13.25 10.38
CA ARG A 85 2.49 -13.55 11.78
C ARG A 85 1.69 -12.44 12.49
N GLU A 86 1.69 -11.24 11.94
CA GLU A 86 0.96 -10.09 12.49
C GLU A 86 -0.46 -9.97 11.88
N SER A 87 -0.83 -10.89 11.00
CA SER A 87 -2.11 -10.86 10.29
C SER A 87 -2.84 -12.18 10.43
N ALA A 88 -4.10 -12.14 10.82
CA ALA A 88 -4.96 -13.33 10.88
C ALA A 88 -5.46 -13.80 9.50
N THR A 89 -5.34 -12.95 8.49
CA THR A 89 -5.98 -13.18 7.17
C THR A 89 -5.04 -13.19 5.99
N ARG A 90 -3.74 -12.87 6.21
CA ARG A 90 -2.74 -12.78 5.15
C ARG A 90 -1.46 -13.53 5.54
N ASP A 91 -1.08 -14.47 4.72
CA ASP A 91 0.10 -15.31 4.89
C ASP A 91 1.35 -14.76 4.18
N TYR A 92 1.30 -13.51 3.72
CA TYR A 92 2.40 -12.83 3.04
C TYR A 92 2.69 -11.46 3.67
N MET A 93 3.90 -10.97 3.46
CA MET A 93 4.29 -9.62 3.87
C MET A 93 3.50 -8.56 3.09
N HIS A 94 3.05 -7.54 3.78
CA HIS A 94 2.31 -6.42 3.19
C HIS A 94 2.62 -5.12 3.91
N LEU A 95 2.23 -4.00 3.34
CA LEU A 95 2.49 -2.68 3.91
C LEU A 95 1.25 -2.16 4.63
N LEU A 96 1.48 -1.60 5.82
CA LEU A 96 0.48 -0.90 6.62
C LEU A 96 0.73 0.60 6.52
N VAL A 97 -0.26 1.36 6.08
CA VAL A 97 -0.27 2.81 6.12
C VAL A 97 -0.72 3.25 7.51
N LYS A 98 0.11 4.06 8.17
CA LYS A 98 -0.11 4.48 9.55
C LYS A 98 -0.69 5.89 9.64
N ASP A 99 -1.29 6.17 10.78
CA ASP A 99 -1.70 7.51 11.19
C ASP A 99 -2.68 8.18 10.21
N VAL A 100 -3.50 7.38 9.52
CA VAL A 100 -4.62 7.89 8.74
C VAL A 100 -5.74 8.28 9.70
N LYS A 101 -6.15 9.54 9.64
CA LYS A 101 -7.19 10.07 10.54
C LYS A 101 -8.47 9.22 10.47
N ASP A 102 -8.97 8.81 11.62
CA ASP A 102 -10.21 8.04 11.78
C ASP A 102 -10.24 6.69 11.06
N ARG A 103 -9.07 6.15 10.68
CA ARG A 103 -8.94 4.89 9.95
C ARG A 103 -7.89 3.99 10.57
N ASP A 104 -8.16 2.69 10.56
CA ASP A 104 -7.24 1.65 10.99
C ASP A 104 -7.07 0.61 9.89
N TYR A 105 -5.93 -0.10 9.92
CA TYR A 105 -5.66 -1.22 9.02
C TYR A 105 -5.75 -0.87 7.52
N ILE A 106 -5.26 0.30 7.15
CA ILE A 106 -5.08 0.66 5.74
C ILE A 106 -3.88 -0.10 5.20
N LEU A 107 -4.12 -1.04 4.31
CA LEU A 107 -3.12 -1.99 3.84
C LEU A 107 -2.92 -1.92 2.34
N PHE A 108 -1.67 -2.14 1.92
CA PHE A 108 -1.38 -2.52 0.54
C PHE A 108 -1.48 -4.03 0.44
N HIS A 109 -2.39 -4.52 -0.36
CA HIS A 109 -2.57 -5.96 -0.55
C HIS A 109 -2.86 -6.34 -2.00
N ILE A 110 -2.66 -7.60 -2.31
CA ILE A 110 -2.94 -8.16 -3.64
C ILE A 110 -4.46 -8.23 -3.85
N GLY A 111 -4.90 -7.92 -5.05
CA GLY A 111 -6.31 -8.05 -5.41
C GLY A 111 -6.59 -7.74 -6.88
N ASN A 112 -7.71 -8.21 -7.37
CA ASN A 112 -8.09 -8.12 -8.78
C ASN A 112 -9.37 -7.29 -9.01
N SER A 113 -10.12 -6.95 -7.98
CA SER A 113 -11.34 -6.17 -8.12
C SER A 113 -11.59 -5.25 -6.91
N ALA A 114 -12.33 -4.16 -7.12
CA ALA A 114 -12.70 -3.24 -6.05
C ALA A 114 -13.54 -3.92 -4.94
N LYS A 115 -14.21 -5.03 -5.27
CA LYS A 115 -15.02 -5.79 -4.30
C LYS A 115 -14.20 -6.51 -3.22
N ASP A 116 -12.90 -6.70 -3.45
CA ASP A 116 -12.03 -7.37 -2.49
C ASP A 116 -11.47 -6.43 -1.43
N THR A 117 -11.83 -5.15 -1.44
CA THR A 117 -11.38 -4.18 -0.44
C THR A 117 -12.56 -3.54 0.30
N ARG A 118 -12.35 -3.29 1.58
CA ARG A 118 -13.27 -2.52 2.43
C ARG A 118 -12.64 -1.17 2.82
N GLY A 119 -12.01 -0.52 1.85
CA GLY A 119 -11.35 0.76 2.09
C GLY A 119 -9.93 0.65 2.67
N CYS A 120 -9.31 -0.47 2.44
CA CYS A 120 -7.87 -0.56 2.69
C CYS A 120 -7.12 0.25 1.64
#